data_691496f4687b89f4895f0e9a69611618
#
_entry.id   691496f4687b89f4895f0e9a69611618
#
_cell.length_a   1.000
_cell.length_b   1.000
_cell.length_c   1.000
_cell.angle_alpha   90.00
_cell.angle_beta   90.00
_cell.angle_gamma   90.00
#
_symmetry.space_group_name_H-M   'P 1'
#
loop_
_entity.id
_entity.type
_entity.pdbx_description
1 polymer ?
#
loop_
_entity_poly.entity_id
_entity_poly.type
_entity_poly.pdbx_seq_one_letter_code
_entity_poly.pdbx_strand_id
1 'polypeptide(L)'
;MLNKSKNKVGRTGNKWVYALLMAFPVLHFCVFYVYVNANSIAMAFQNVDPVTGEITLTFANFADQFKFLTTGPALNMLRVSLLGYVIHLVVGLTTGLMFAYYVYKKRTMSSMFRVLMFLPSIIPAIVLVTIYRYFADNAFPEIIAGLFNLKETPQGLFSNNETRLAVIIFYDIFVSFGTSVLVYTNKMDSIEPSLIEAAKIDGATQFQEFWHIVLPMTFSTISVFLVTGVASIFMNQMFLFSFYGWAPPADLDTFGYYFFRKTSEATTYNDKQALCSLSA
;
A
#
# COMPACT_ATOMS: atom_id res chain seq x y z
N MET A 1 -62.13 -3.43 10.37
CA MET A 1 -61.26 -3.36 11.57
C MET A 1 -60.14 -4.36 11.40
N LEU A 2 -58.98 -3.92 10.88
CA LEU A 2 -57.78 -4.74 10.73
C LEU A 2 -56.80 -4.40 11.82
N ASN A 3 -56.63 -5.35 12.73
CA ASN A 3 -55.78 -5.27 13.91
C ASN A 3 -54.29 -5.33 13.47
N LYS A 4 -53.58 -4.21 13.47
CA LYS A 4 -52.16 -4.12 13.25
C LYS A 4 -51.43 -4.59 14.53
N SER A 5 -51.14 -5.88 14.63
CA SER A 5 -50.20 -6.43 15.60
C SER A 5 -48.82 -5.84 15.34
N LYS A 6 -48.42 -4.84 16.13
CA LYS A 6 -47.05 -4.34 16.22
C LYS A 6 -46.20 -5.37 16.97
N ASN A 7 -45.57 -6.29 16.26
CA ASN A 7 -44.48 -7.09 16.83
C ASN A 7 -43.36 -6.16 17.28
N LYS A 8 -43.39 -5.74 18.54
CA LYS A 8 -42.22 -5.18 19.22
C LYS A 8 -41.23 -6.34 19.44
N VAL A 9 -40.40 -6.62 18.45
CA VAL A 9 -39.20 -7.48 18.64
C VAL A 9 -38.40 -6.83 19.78
N GLY A 10 -38.26 -7.57 20.88
CA GLY A 10 -37.66 -7.10 22.11
C GLY A 10 -36.24 -6.60 21.91
N ARG A 11 -36.08 -5.28 21.95
CA ARG A 11 -34.82 -4.54 21.73
C ARG A 11 -33.80 -4.71 22.87
N THR A 12 -34.17 -5.44 23.94
CA THR A 12 -33.37 -5.55 25.16
C THR A 12 -32.57 -6.86 25.25
N GLY A 13 -33.02 -7.94 24.58
CA GLY A 13 -32.31 -9.23 24.60
C GLY A 13 -30.99 -9.29 23.83
N ASN A 14 -30.84 -8.44 22.81
CA ASN A 14 -29.69 -8.50 21.92
C ASN A 14 -28.47 -7.66 22.34
N LYS A 15 -28.61 -6.73 23.30
CA LYS A 15 -27.51 -5.83 23.71
C LYS A 15 -26.35 -6.60 24.32
N TRP A 16 -26.61 -7.58 25.15
CA TRP A 16 -25.60 -8.41 25.79
C TRP A 16 -24.89 -9.32 24.77
N VAL A 17 -25.61 -9.85 23.80
CA VAL A 17 -25.03 -10.63 22.70
C VAL A 17 -24.10 -9.77 21.86
N TYR A 18 -24.50 -8.56 21.49
CA TYR A 18 -23.64 -7.63 20.77
C TYR A 18 -22.44 -7.20 21.62
N ALA A 19 -22.63 -6.93 22.92
CA ALA A 19 -21.54 -6.60 23.81
C ALA A 19 -20.53 -7.75 23.93
N LEU A 20 -21.00 -8.98 24.03
CA LEU A 20 -20.14 -10.19 24.09
C LEU A 20 -19.38 -10.40 22.78
N LEU A 21 -20.05 -10.26 21.64
CA LEU A 21 -19.42 -10.38 20.32
C LEU A 21 -18.37 -9.28 20.07
N MET A 22 -18.62 -8.05 20.57
CA MET A 22 -17.69 -6.93 20.44
C MET A 22 -16.58 -6.94 21.50
N ALA A 23 -16.74 -7.68 22.60
CA ALA A 23 -15.75 -7.70 23.67
C ALA A 23 -14.38 -8.18 23.19
N PHE A 24 -14.35 -9.25 22.40
CA PHE A 24 -13.08 -9.80 21.86
C PHE A 24 -12.37 -8.82 20.90
N PRO A 25 -13.01 -8.27 19.84
CA PRO A 25 -12.38 -7.26 18.99
C PRO A 25 -11.94 -6.01 19.74
N VAL A 26 -12.73 -5.52 20.69
CA VAL A 26 -12.37 -4.33 21.50
C VAL A 26 -11.19 -4.64 22.40
N LEU A 27 -11.16 -5.77 23.08
CA LEU A 27 -10.04 -6.18 23.91
C LEU A 27 -8.76 -6.35 23.08
N HIS A 28 -8.88 -7.00 21.93
CA HIS A 28 -7.77 -7.15 20.99
C HIS A 28 -7.23 -5.78 20.55
N PHE A 29 -8.12 -4.85 20.17
CA PHE A 29 -7.73 -3.49 19.82
C PHE A 29 -7.03 -2.76 20.97
N CYS A 30 -7.58 -2.83 22.18
CA CYS A 30 -6.99 -2.18 23.36
C CYS A 30 -5.59 -2.73 23.69
N VAL A 31 -5.39 -4.05 23.60
CA VAL A 31 -4.11 -4.67 23.94
C VAL A 31 -3.09 -4.49 22.81
N PHE A 32 -3.44 -4.86 21.59
CA PHE A 32 -2.46 -4.91 20.51
C PHE A 32 -2.30 -3.59 19.74
N TYR A 33 -3.25 -2.69 19.85
CA TYR A 33 -3.14 -1.38 19.22
C TYR A 33 -2.87 -0.26 20.24
N VAL A 34 -3.76 -0.07 21.19
CA VAL A 34 -3.64 1.06 22.13
C VAL A 34 -2.44 0.90 23.06
N TYR A 35 -2.31 -0.25 23.74
CA TYR A 35 -1.22 -0.49 24.69
C TYR A 35 0.14 -0.53 24.01
N VAL A 36 0.27 -1.23 22.89
CA VAL A 36 1.55 -1.34 22.15
C VAL A 36 1.99 0.02 21.61
N ASN A 37 1.07 0.80 21.00
CA ASN A 37 1.43 2.14 20.50
C ASN A 37 1.76 3.11 21.63
N ALA A 38 0.99 3.09 22.73
CA ALA A 38 1.27 3.91 23.91
C ALA A 38 2.65 3.59 24.51
N ASN A 39 3.01 2.30 24.58
CA ASN A 39 4.31 1.88 25.04
C ASN A 39 5.44 2.32 24.09
N SER A 40 5.23 2.20 22.78
CA SER A 40 6.21 2.67 21.76
C SER A 40 6.43 4.17 21.86
N ILE A 41 5.35 4.95 22.02
CA ILE A 41 5.46 6.40 22.24
C ILE A 41 6.20 6.70 23.55
N ALA A 42 5.89 6.00 24.63
CA ALA A 42 6.60 6.18 25.90
C ALA A 42 8.10 5.87 25.77
N MET A 43 8.46 4.81 25.06
CA MET A 43 9.86 4.46 24.78
C MET A 43 10.60 5.54 23.99
N ALA A 44 9.95 6.27 23.11
CA ALA A 44 10.57 7.36 22.35
C ALA A 44 11.09 8.49 23.24
N PHE A 45 10.48 8.68 24.42
CA PHE A 45 10.90 9.69 25.41
C PHE A 45 11.88 9.15 26.46
N GLN A 46 12.31 7.90 26.37
CA GLN A 46 13.19 7.27 27.35
C GLN A 46 14.59 7.11 26.78
N ASN A 47 15.58 7.24 27.63
CA ASN A 47 16.94 6.80 27.36
C ASN A 47 17.35 5.85 28.51
N VAL A 48 17.88 4.69 28.15
CA VAL A 48 18.36 3.71 29.14
C VAL A 48 19.88 3.69 29.10
N ASP A 49 20.47 3.94 30.24
CA ASP A 49 21.92 3.80 30.39
C ASP A 49 22.30 2.32 30.21
N PRO A 50 23.17 1.99 29.25
CA PRO A 50 23.53 0.60 28.94
C PRO A 50 24.32 -0.07 30.10
N VAL A 51 24.89 0.69 31.04
CA VAL A 51 25.69 0.18 32.15
C VAL A 51 24.85 0.04 33.42
N THR A 52 24.07 1.07 33.76
CA THR A 52 23.27 1.11 35.00
C THR A 52 21.87 0.58 34.84
N GLY A 53 21.35 0.56 33.61
CA GLY A 53 19.95 0.22 33.33
C GLY A 53 18.94 1.29 33.76
N GLU A 54 19.40 2.46 34.19
CA GLU A 54 18.53 3.56 34.62
C GLU A 54 17.79 4.15 33.43
N ILE A 55 16.49 4.34 33.61
CA ILE A 55 15.61 4.96 32.60
C ILE A 55 15.46 6.45 32.90
N THR A 56 15.97 7.28 32.01
CA THR A 56 15.85 8.74 32.07
C THR A 56 14.89 9.25 30.99
N LEU A 57 14.04 10.23 31.33
CA LEU A 57 13.19 10.87 30.34
C LEU A 57 14.01 11.94 29.59
N THR A 58 13.99 11.87 28.26
CA THR A 58 14.76 12.77 27.41
C THR A 58 14.04 13.08 26.10
N PHE A 59 14.31 14.26 25.55
CA PHE A 59 13.96 14.63 24.19
C PHE A 59 15.14 14.50 23.20
N ALA A 60 16.29 14.01 23.65
CA ALA A 60 17.49 13.89 22.83
C ALA A 60 17.26 12.96 21.63
N ASN A 61 16.51 11.88 21.82
CA ASN A 61 16.17 10.95 20.73
C ASN A 61 15.50 11.69 19.54
N PHE A 62 14.57 12.59 19.82
CA PHE A 62 13.91 13.38 18.78
C PHE A 62 14.87 14.36 18.10
N ALA A 63 15.78 14.99 18.87
CA ALA A 63 16.77 15.90 18.31
C ALA A 63 17.75 15.15 17.37
N ASP A 64 18.17 13.95 17.75
CA ASP A 64 19.05 13.13 16.93
C ASP A 64 18.35 12.61 15.67
N GLN A 65 17.08 12.20 15.79
CA GLN A 65 16.30 11.83 14.62
C GLN A 65 16.01 13.01 13.68
N PHE A 66 15.78 14.18 14.22
CA PHE A 66 15.63 15.38 13.41
C PHE A 66 16.91 15.73 12.64
N LYS A 67 18.06 15.59 13.29
CA LYS A 67 19.36 15.70 12.59
C LYS A 67 19.52 14.65 11.52
N PHE A 68 19.14 13.38 11.80
CA PHE A 68 19.18 12.32 10.81
C PHE A 68 18.34 12.65 9.59
N LEU A 69 17.11 13.17 9.74
CA LEU A 69 16.21 13.54 8.63
C LEU A 69 16.79 14.65 7.73
N THR A 70 17.74 15.42 8.22
CA THR A 70 18.46 16.45 7.41
C THR A 70 19.70 15.90 6.71
N THR A 71 20.05 14.62 6.91
CA THR A 71 21.21 14.00 6.26
C THR A 71 20.91 13.62 4.80
N GLY A 72 21.96 13.52 3.99
CA GLY A 72 21.84 13.10 2.60
C GLY A 72 21.15 11.75 2.41
N PRO A 73 21.48 10.69 3.19
CA PRO A 73 20.79 9.40 3.12
C PRO A 73 19.29 9.49 3.38
N ALA A 74 18.86 10.20 4.43
CA ALA A 74 17.43 10.34 4.75
C ALA A 74 16.67 11.12 3.68
N LEU A 75 17.28 12.19 3.14
CA LEU A 75 16.70 12.93 2.02
C LEU A 75 16.55 12.08 0.77
N ASN A 76 17.52 11.18 0.51
CA ASN A 76 17.40 10.24 -0.60
C ASN A 76 16.26 9.23 -0.36
N MET A 77 16.12 8.68 0.85
CA MET A 77 15.00 7.80 1.22
C MET A 77 13.65 8.51 1.02
N LEU A 78 13.55 9.78 1.45
CA LEU A 78 12.35 10.58 1.24
C LEU A 78 12.05 10.77 -0.24
N ARG A 79 13.07 11.09 -1.03
CA ARG A 79 12.94 11.24 -2.49
C ARG A 79 12.42 9.96 -3.13
N VAL A 80 13.03 8.82 -2.83
CA VAL A 80 12.64 7.51 -3.41
C VAL A 80 11.22 7.14 -2.99
N SER A 81 10.88 7.27 -1.70
CA SER A 81 9.53 6.99 -1.19
C SER A 81 8.49 7.91 -1.82
N LEU A 82 8.78 9.20 -1.95
CA LEU A 82 7.86 10.17 -2.54
C LEU A 82 7.68 9.94 -4.04
N LEU A 83 8.75 9.68 -4.78
CA LEU A 83 8.68 9.35 -6.20
C LEU A 83 7.86 8.07 -6.42
N GLY A 84 8.11 7.03 -5.64
CA GLY A 84 7.33 5.79 -5.68
C GLY A 84 5.85 6.06 -5.46
N TYR A 85 5.51 6.82 -4.42
CA TYR A 85 4.12 7.19 -4.12
C TYR A 85 3.47 8.00 -5.25
N VAL A 86 4.13 9.06 -5.73
CA VAL A 86 3.56 9.94 -6.78
C VAL A 86 3.34 9.17 -8.09
N ILE A 87 4.30 8.34 -8.49
CA ILE A 87 4.15 7.53 -9.71
C ILE A 87 3.03 6.49 -9.50
N HIS A 88 3.00 5.82 -8.35
CA HIS A 88 1.92 4.88 -8.02
C HIS A 88 0.55 5.57 -8.02
N LEU A 89 0.46 6.77 -7.45
CA LEU A 89 -0.77 7.56 -7.43
C LEU A 89 -1.22 7.93 -8.85
N VAL A 90 -0.33 8.48 -9.68
CA VAL A 90 -0.70 8.96 -11.02
C VAL A 90 -0.98 7.77 -11.96
N VAL A 91 -0.05 6.84 -12.04
CA VAL A 91 -0.16 5.72 -12.99
C VAL A 91 -1.09 4.62 -12.45
N GLY A 92 -0.89 4.19 -11.21
CA GLY A 92 -1.66 3.10 -10.59
C GLY A 92 -3.13 3.45 -10.41
N LEU A 93 -3.44 4.66 -9.89
CA LEU A 93 -4.83 5.10 -9.73
C LEU A 93 -5.53 5.27 -11.07
N THR A 94 -4.89 5.95 -12.03
CA THR A 94 -5.51 6.21 -13.34
C THR A 94 -5.76 4.91 -14.09
N THR A 95 -4.75 4.06 -14.21
CA THR A 95 -4.89 2.77 -14.90
C THR A 95 -5.86 1.85 -14.16
N GLY A 96 -5.79 1.80 -12.81
CA GLY A 96 -6.69 1.01 -11.97
C GLY A 96 -8.15 1.41 -12.14
N LEU A 97 -8.48 2.71 -12.15
CA LEU A 97 -9.84 3.20 -12.39
C LEU A 97 -10.34 2.90 -13.81
N MET A 98 -9.49 3.07 -14.83
CA MET A 98 -9.87 2.76 -16.21
C MET A 98 -10.18 1.28 -16.39
N PHE A 99 -9.34 0.40 -15.86
CA PHE A 99 -9.57 -1.05 -15.92
C PHE A 99 -10.75 -1.49 -15.04
N ALA A 100 -10.94 -0.88 -13.86
CA ALA A 100 -12.11 -1.14 -13.04
C ALA A 100 -13.40 -0.77 -13.77
N TYR A 101 -13.43 0.35 -14.48
CA TYR A 101 -14.56 0.74 -15.30
C TYR A 101 -14.79 -0.22 -16.47
N TYR A 102 -13.72 -0.69 -17.12
CA TYR A 102 -13.82 -1.73 -18.16
C TYR A 102 -14.48 -3.01 -17.62
N VAL A 103 -14.06 -3.47 -16.44
CA VAL A 103 -14.61 -4.66 -15.77
C VAL A 103 -16.06 -4.42 -15.32
N TYR A 104 -16.36 -3.26 -14.73
CA TYR A 104 -17.70 -2.84 -14.33
C TYR A 104 -18.70 -2.87 -15.51
N LYS A 105 -18.27 -2.41 -16.68
CA LYS A 105 -19.09 -2.45 -17.92
C LYS A 105 -19.27 -3.87 -18.49
N LYS A 106 -18.75 -4.90 -17.84
CA LYS A 106 -18.83 -6.31 -18.28
C LYS A 106 -18.45 -6.49 -19.75
N ARG A 107 -17.36 -5.80 -20.16
CA ARG A 107 -16.84 -5.91 -21.53
C ARG A 107 -16.29 -7.30 -21.80
N THR A 108 -16.03 -7.61 -23.07
CA THR A 108 -15.51 -8.90 -23.54
C THR A 108 -14.34 -9.36 -22.66
N MET A 109 -14.38 -10.59 -22.18
CA MET A 109 -13.35 -11.22 -21.32
C MET A 109 -13.11 -10.54 -19.96
N SER A 110 -13.98 -9.63 -19.50
CA SER A 110 -13.79 -8.91 -18.21
C SER A 110 -13.59 -9.84 -17.01
N SER A 111 -14.31 -10.97 -16.98
CA SER A 111 -14.15 -11.98 -15.92
C SER A 111 -12.77 -12.64 -15.93
N MET A 112 -12.25 -12.96 -17.11
CA MET A 112 -10.92 -13.54 -17.27
C MET A 112 -9.84 -12.52 -16.87
N PHE A 113 -9.95 -11.27 -17.30
CA PHE A 113 -9.04 -10.20 -16.90
C PHE A 113 -9.03 -9.98 -15.40
N ARG A 114 -10.19 -10.00 -14.74
CA ARG A 114 -10.28 -9.88 -13.27
C ARG A 114 -9.44 -10.97 -12.58
N VAL A 115 -9.55 -12.22 -13.00
CA VAL A 115 -8.80 -13.35 -12.41
C VAL A 115 -7.30 -13.22 -12.71
N LEU A 116 -6.93 -12.95 -13.96
CA LEU A 116 -5.53 -12.83 -14.36
C LEU A 116 -4.80 -11.69 -13.65
N MET A 117 -5.46 -10.54 -13.47
CA MET A 117 -4.87 -9.39 -12.79
C MET A 117 -4.73 -9.58 -11.28
N PHE A 118 -5.58 -10.42 -10.68
CA PHE A 118 -5.49 -10.75 -9.26
C PHE A 118 -4.45 -11.84 -8.97
N LEU A 119 -4.09 -12.65 -9.96
CA LEU A 119 -3.16 -13.76 -9.81
C LEU A 119 -1.80 -13.38 -9.19
N PRO A 120 -1.14 -12.25 -9.59
CA PRO A 120 0.12 -11.83 -9.00
C PRO A 120 0.05 -11.58 -7.48
N SER A 121 -1.08 -11.14 -6.96
CA SER A 121 -1.24 -10.86 -5.52
C SER A 121 -1.36 -12.12 -4.65
N ILE A 122 -1.61 -13.28 -5.26
CA ILE A 122 -1.73 -14.58 -4.56
C ILE A 122 -0.38 -15.29 -4.47
N ILE A 123 0.52 -15.02 -5.42
CA ILE A 123 1.83 -15.67 -5.50
C ILE A 123 2.74 -15.11 -4.39
N PRO A 124 3.49 -15.94 -3.65
CA PRO A 124 4.46 -15.45 -2.68
C PRO A 124 5.43 -14.43 -3.29
N ALA A 125 5.61 -13.29 -2.60
CA ALA A 125 6.37 -12.17 -3.14
C ALA A 125 7.77 -12.56 -3.58
N ILE A 126 8.47 -13.41 -2.83
CA ILE A 126 9.84 -13.84 -3.17
C ILE A 126 9.90 -14.61 -4.51
N VAL A 127 8.90 -15.45 -4.78
CA VAL A 127 8.83 -16.23 -6.04
C VAL A 127 8.58 -15.28 -7.21
N LEU A 128 7.59 -14.39 -7.06
CA LEU A 128 7.23 -13.45 -8.12
C LEU A 128 8.38 -12.48 -8.42
N VAL A 129 9.06 -11.97 -7.38
CA VAL A 129 10.24 -11.11 -7.51
C VAL A 129 11.36 -11.85 -8.25
N THR A 130 11.62 -13.11 -7.94
CA THR A 130 12.67 -13.90 -8.60
C THR A 130 12.39 -14.07 -10.08
N ILE A 131 11.15 -14.43 -10.45
CA ILE A 131 10.73 -14.56 -11.85
C ILE A 131 10.84 -13.22 -12.58
N TYR A 132 10.34 -12.15 -11.95
CA TYR A 132 10.35 -10.81 -12.52
C TYR A 132 11.79 -10.30 -12.75
N ARG A 133 12.67 -10.49 -11.76
CA ARG A 133 14.08 -10.11 -11.88
C ARG A 133 14.79 -10.86 -13.01
N TYR A 134 14.58 -12.16 -13.09
CA TYR A 134 15.14 -12.96 -14.20
C TYR A 134 14.64 -12.46 -15.56
N PHE A 135 13.34 -12.17 -15.67
CA PHE A 135 12.76 -11.61 -16.88
C PHE A 135 13.39 -10.26 -17.24
N ALA A 136 13.47 -9.34 -16.27
CA ALA A 136 13.96 -7.98 -16.50
C ALA A 136 15.47 -7.90 -16.79
N ASP A 137 16.28 -8.80 -16.22
CA ASP A 137 17.72 -8.77 -16.42
C ASP A 137 18.20 -9.62 -17.59
N ASN A 138 17.44 -10.64 -18.00
CA ASN A 138 17.86 -11.57 -19.06
C ASN A 138 16.90 -11.56 -20.25
N ALA A 139 15.67 -12.03 -20.05
CA ALA A 139 14.74 -12.24 -21.16
C ALA A 139 14.35 -10.93 -21.88
N PHE A 140 14.10 -9.86 -21.16
CA PHE A 140 13.70 -8.59 -21.75
C PHE A 140 14.80 -7.94 -22.60
N PRO A 141 16.08 -7.85 -22.15
CA PRO A 141 17.17 -7.38 -23.00
C PRO A 141 17.36 -8.22 -24.27
N GLU A 142 17.26 -9.55 -24.18
CA GLU A 142 17.34 -10.43 -25.35
C GLU A 142 16.19 -10.19 -26.34
N ILE A 143 14.97 -10.03 -25.86
CA ILE A 143 13.81 -9.70 -26.70
C ILE A 143 14.02 -8.37 -27.41
N ILE A 144 14.49 -7.34 -26.70
CA ILE A 144 14.80 -6.03 -27.30
C ILE A 144 15.89 -6.14 -28.34
N ALA A 145 16.98 -6.85 -28.03
CA ALA A 145 18.07 -7.06 -28.98
C ALA A 145 17.62 -7.76 -30.27
N GLY A 146 16.76 -8.79 -30.14
CA GLY A 146 16.18 -9.49 -31.27
C GLY A 146 15.19 -8.64 -32.08
N LEU A 147 14.34 -7.86 -31.43
CA LEU A 147 13.34 -7.02 -32.08
C LEU A 147 13.96 -5.88 -32.90
N PHE A 148 15.00 -5.25 -32.33
CA PHE A 148 15.71 -4.12 -32.97
C PHE A 148 16.99 -4.53 -33.71
N ASN A 149 17.27 -5.84 -33.85
CA ASN A 149 18.49 -6.38 -34.49
C ASN A 149 19.78 -5.71 -33.97
N LEU A 150 19.86 -5.54 -32.63
CA LEU A 150 21.05 -4.96 -32.01
C LEU A 150 22.22 -5.92 -32.05
N LYS A 151 23.46 -5.40 -32.28
CA LYS A 151 24.66 -6.20 -32.29
C LYS A 151 25.07 -6.77 -30.94
N GLU A 152 24.69 -6.06 -29.89
CA GLU A 152 24.94 -6.44 -28.50
C GLU A 152 23.63 -6.38 -27.70
N THR A 153 23.45 -7.31 -26.76
CA THR A 153 22.31 -7.30 -25.85
C THR A 153 22.46 -6.14 -24.87
N PRO A 154 21.40 -5.32 -24.69
CA PRO A 154 21.42 -4.25 -23.69
C PRO A 154 21.67 -4.80 -22.27
N GLN A 155 22.21 -3.96 -21.41
CA GLN A 155 22.38 -4.30 -20.00
C GLN A 155 21.03 -4.59 -19.34
N GLY A 156 20.99 -5.55 -18.39
CA GLY A 156 19.80 -5.87 -17.62
C GLY A 156 19.25 -4.65 -16.88
N LEU A 157 17.93 -4.58 -16.74
CA LEU A 157 17.26 -3.40 -16.19
C LEU A 157 17.57 -3.15 -14.71
N PHE A 158 17.84 -4.19 -13.92
CA PHE A 158 18.29 -4.06 -12.53
C PHE A 158 19.78 -3.78 -12.41
N SER A 159 20.55 -4.14 -13.41
CA SER A 159 21.99 -3.90 -13.46
C SER A 159 22.32 -2.45 -13.81
N ASN A 160 21.40 -1.74 -14.48
CA ASN A 160 21.55 -0.33 -14.82
C ASN A 160 20.96 0.55 -13.70
N ASN A 161 21.78 1.46 -13.15
CA ASN A 161 21.39 2.37 -12.06
C ASN A 161 20.25 3.32 -12.43
N GLU A 162 20.10 3.67 -13.70
CA GLU A 162 19.07 4.60 -14.16
C GLU A 162 17.69 3.96 -14.28
N THR A 163 17.63 2.66 -14.61
CA THR A 163 16.37 1.97 -14.88
C THR A 163 15.82 1.22 -13.67
N ARG A 164 16.68 0.78 -12.75
CA ARG A 164 16.30 -0.12 -11.65
C ARG A 164 15.18 0.43 -10.75
N LEU A 165 15.16 1.74 -10.43
CA LEU A 165 14.10 2.33 -9.63
C LEU A 165 12.75 2.29 -10.37
N ALA A 166 12.75 2.63 -11.67
CA ALA A 166 11.54 2.59 -12.48
C ALA A 166 10.96 1.16 -12.59
N VAL A 167 11.84 0.17 -12.73
CA VAL A 167 11.45 -1.25 -12.80
C VAL A 167 10.84 -1.74 -11.48
N ILE A 168 11.39 -1.31 -10.33
CA ILE A 168 10.84 -1.63 -9.01
C ILE A 168 9.47 -0.97 -8.80
N ILE A 169 9.33 0.31 -9.16
CA ILE A 169 8.04 1.01 -9.07
C ILE A 169 7.00 0.36 -9.99
N PHE A 170 7.39 -0.03 -11.20
CA PHE A 170 6.50 -0.76 -12.10
C PHE A 170 6.04 -2.09 -11.50
N TYR A 171 6.95 -2.84 -10.85
CA TYR A 171 6.61 -4.08 -10.16
C TYR A 171 5.63 -3.85 -9.01
N ASP A 172 5.84 -2.82 -8.19
CA ASP A 172 4.94 -2.46 -7.07
C ASP A 172 3.53 -2.13 -7.58
N ILE A 173 3.43 -1.35 -8.66
CA ILE A 173 2.15 -1.07 -9.34
C ILE A 173 1.54 -2.35 -9.89
N PHE A 174 2.31 -3.18 -10.58
CA PHE A 174 1.84 -4.42 -11.20
C PHE A 174 1.23 -5.39 -10.18
N VAL A 175 1.87 -5.59 -9.04
CA VAL A 175 1.36 -6.50 -7.99
C VAL A 175 0.11 -5.95 -7.31
N SER A 176 0.07 -4.65 -7.04
CA SER A 176 -1.08 -3.99 -6.38
C SER A 176 -2.26 -3.74 -7.31
N PHE A 177 -2.03 -3.77 -8.63
CA PHE A 177 -3.01 -3.40 -9.65
C PHE A 177 -4.29 -4.23 -9.57
N GLY A 178 -4.19 -5.55 -9.51
CA GLY A 178 -5.36 -6.45 -9.46
C GLY A 178 -6.25 -6.20 -8.25
N THR A 179 -5.66 -5.99 -7.09
CA THR A 179 -6.39 -5.67 -5.84
C THR A 179 -7.10 -4.32 -5.97
N SER A 180 -6.42 -3.31 -6.51
CA SER A 180 -6.99 -1.98 -6.73
C SER A 180 -8.18 -2.02 -7.69
N VAL A 181 -8.05 -2.73 -8.81
CA VAL A 181 -9.14 -2.93 -9.79
C VAL A 181 -10.35 -3.60 -9.14
N LEU A 182 -10.14 -4.65 -8.31
CA LEU A 182 -11.25 -5.30 -7.60
C LEU A 182 -11.99 -4.36 -6.66
N VAL A 183 -11.26 -3.57 -5.86
CA VAL A 183 -11.87 -2.64 -4.90
C VAL A 183 -12.65 -1.55 -5.62
N TYR A 184 -12.10 -0.95 -6.67
CA TYR A 184 -12.82 0.06 -7.46
C TYR A 184 -14.03 -0.52 -8.19
N THR A 185 -13.90 -1.73 -8.78
CA THR A 185 -15.02 -2.40 -9.44
C THR A 185 -16.16 -2.67 -8.46
N ASN A 186 -15.87 -3.20 -7.27
CA ASN A 186 -16.88 -3.45 -6.25
C ASN A 186 -17.60 -2.16 -5.82
N LYS A 187 -16.88 -1.05 -5.75
CA LYS A 187 -17.49 0.25 -5.48
C LYS A 187 -18.37 0.72 -6.64
N MET A 188 -17.92 0.56 -7.88
CA MET A 188 -18.71 0.88 -9.08
C MET A 188 -19.96 0.01 -9.17
N ASP A 189 -19.86 -1.30 -8.86
CA ASP A 189 -21.00 -2.23 -8.83
C ASP A 189 -22.07 -1.84 -7.78
N SER A 190 -21.71 -1.04 -6.76
CA SER A 190 -22.64 -0.52 -5.75
C SER A 190 -23.40 0.73 -6.18
N ILE A 191 -23.12 1.29 -7.36
CA ILE A 191 -23.84 2.44 -7.91
C ILE A 191 -25.23 1.98 -8.36
N GLU A 192 -26.25 2.77 -8.00
CA GLU A 192 -27.63 2.43 -8.33
C GLU A 192 -27.86 2.39 -9.85
N PRO A 193 -28.37 1.27 -10.39
CA PRO A 193 -28.55 1.12 -11.84
C PRO A 193 -29.41 2.20 -12.48
N SER A 194 -30.40 2.72 -11.75
CA SER A 194 -31.29 3.79 -12.21
C SER A 194 -30.55 5.06 -12.64
N LEU A 195 -29.45 5.42 -11.97
CA LEU A 195 -28.62 6.57 -12.35
C LEU A 195 -27.95 6.36 -13.72
N ILE A 196 -27.46 5.15 -13.95
CA ILE A 196 -26.78 4.79 -15.21
C ILE A 196 -27.80 4.69 -16.36
N GLU A 197 -29.02 4.19 -16.08
CA GLU A 197 -30.09 4.10 -17.04
C GLU A 197 -30.60 5.48 -17.43
N ALA A 198 -30.80 6.38 -16.47
CA ALA A 198 -31.18 7.77 -16.72
C ALA A 198 -30.16 8.48 -17.62
N ALA A 199 -28.87 8.37 -17.32
CA ALA A 199 -27.81 8.94 -18.15
C ALA A 199 -27.81 8.41 -19.59
N LYS A 200 -28.12 7.13 -19.79
CA LYS A 200 -28.26 6.54 -21.12
C LYS A 200 -29.48 7.11 -21.88
N ILE A 201 -30.58 7.32 -21.19
CA ILE A 201 -31.79 7.94 -21.77
C ILE A 201 -31.49 9.38 -22.20
N ASP A 202 -30.70 10.12 -21.39
CA ASP A 202 -30.23 11.47 -21.69
C ASP A 202 -29.18 11.52 -22.80
N GLY A 203 -28.76 10.37 -23.34
CA GLY A 203 -27.79 10.29 -24.44
C GLY A 203 -26.34 10.45 -24.02
N ALA A 204 -26.02 10.29 -22.73
CA ALA A 204 -24.64 10.40 -22.24
C ALA A 204 -23.73 9.33 -22.85
N THR A 205 -22.57 9.74 -23.32
CA THR A 205 -21.51 8.84 -23.77
C THR A 205 -20.87 8.13 -22.58
N GLN A 206 -20.18 7.00 -22.82
CA GLN A 206 -19.48 6.28 -21.74
C GLN A 206 -18.44 7.12 -21.02
N PHE A 207 -17.77 8.04 -21.72
CA PHE A 207 -16.82 8.97 -21.14
C PHE A 207 -17.52 9.98 -20.21
N GLN A 208 -18.66 10.54 -20.63
CA GLN A 208 -19.47 11.42 -19.79
C GLN A 208 -20.03 10.70 -18.57
N GLU A 209 -20.54 9.46 -18.74
CA GLU A 209 -20.99 8.61 -17.64
C GLU A 209 -19.86 8.39 -16.64
N PHE A 210 -18.64 8.04 -17.11
CA PHE A 210 -17.50 7.82 -16.24
C PHE A 210 -17.15 9.07 -15.42
N TRP A 211 -16.98 10.22 -16.07
CA TRP A 211 -16.52 11.43 -15.41
C TRP A 211 -17.56 12.09 -14.50
N HIS A 212 -18.87 12.06 -14.87
CA HIS A 212 -19.89 12.80 -14.15
C HIS A 212 -20.68 11.95 -13.15
N ILE A 213 -20.67 10.62 -13.30
CA ILE A 213 -21.42 9.72 -12.41
C ILE A 213 -20.49 8.76 -11.67
N VAL A 214 -19.76 7.92 -12.42
CA VAL A 214 -19.01 6.82 -11.83
C VAL A 214 -17.85 7.32 -10.97
N LEU A 215 -17.04 8.25 -11.48
CA LEU A 215 -15.89 8.79 -10.76
C LEU A 215 -16.28 9.54 -9.48
N PRO A 216 -17.26 10.48 -9.49
CA PRO A 216 -17.73 11.12 -8.27
C PRO A 216 -18.31 10.13 -7.24
N MET A 217 -19.07 9.14 -7.68
CA MET A 217 -19.65 8.13 -6.79
C MET A 217 -18.59 7.18 -6.20
N THR A 218 -17.47 7.00 -6.90
CA THR A 218 -16.34 6.20 -6.45
C THR A 218 -15.35 7.00 -5.58
N PHE A 219 -15.48 8.32 -5.54
CA PHE A 219 -14.52 9.22 -4.88
C PHE A 219 -14.33 8.92 -3.39
N SER A 220 -15.35 8.43 -2.68
CA SER A 220 -15.21 8.00 -1.28
C SER A 220 -14.14 6.90 -1.11
N THR A 221 -14.10 5.94 -2.03
CA THR A 221 -13.09 4.88 -2.02
C THR A 221 -11.72 5.40 -2.45
N ILE A 222 -11.67 6.27 -3.47
CA ILE A 222 -10.44 6.93 -3.89
C ILE A 222 -9.82 7.73 -2.74
N SER A 223 -10.63 8.48 -1.97
CA SER A 223 -10.16 9.27 -0.83
C SER A 223 -9.49 8.40 0.24
N VAL A 224 -10.02 7.20 0.51
CA VAL A 224 -9.38 6.26 1.44
C VAL A 224 -7.99 5.84 0.91
N PHE A 225 -7.87 5.52 -0.37
CA PHE A 225 -6.57 5.18 -0.97
C PHE A 225 -5.60 6.36 -0.98
N LEU A 226 -6.08 7.59 -1.17
CA LEU A 226 -5.24 8.78 -1.08
C LEU A 226 -4.67 8.97 0.33
N VAL A 227 -5.52 8.88 1.35
CA VAL A 227 -5.10 9.05 2.75
C VAL A 227 -4.14 7.94 3.18
N THR A 228 -4.49 6.68 2.90
CA THR A 228 -3.61 5.54 3.22
C THR A 228 -2.32 5.57 2.41
N GLY A 229 -2.37 6.07 1.18
CA GLY A 229 -1.21 6.25 0.33
C GLY A 229 -0.21 7.27 0.88
N VAL A 230 -0.67 8.37 1.46
CA VAL A 230 0.23 9.33 2.15
C VAL A 230 0.94 8.67 3.31
N ALA A 231 0.23 7.88 4.13
CA ALA A 231 0.86 7.12 5.21
C ALA A 231 1.87 6.10 4.67
N SER A 232 1.62 5.51 3.51
CA SER A 232 2.51 4.53 2.89
C SER A 232 3.85 5.09 2.44
N ILE A 233 4.01 6.41 2.26
CA ILE A 233 5.31 7.04 1.96
C ILE A 233 6.38 6.62 2.97
N PHE A 234 6.00 6.50 4.25
CA PHE A 234 6.91 6.13 5.32
C PHE A 234 6.94 4.62 5.62
N MET A 235 5.97 3.85 5.15
CA MET A 235 5.80 2.44 5.51
C MET A 235 6.07 1.47 4.35
N ASN A 236 5.92 1.91 3.09
CA ASN A 236 6.05 1.04 1.94
C ASN A 236 7.52 0.70 1.67
N GLN A 237 7.80 -0.59 1.62
CA GLN A 237 9.12 -1.12 1.26
C GLN A 237 9.31 -1.29 -0.24
N MET A 238 8.29 -1.11 -1.07
CA MET A 238 8.31 -1.39 -2.53
C MET A 238 8.94 -2.76 -2.87
N PHE A 239 8.69 -3.78 -2.04
CA PHE A 239 9.29 -5.13 -2.16
C PHE A 239 10.82 -5.17 -2.13
N LEU A 240 11.51 -4.11 -1.69
CA LEU A 240 12.97 -4.02 -1.70
C LEU A 240 13.64 -5.15 -0.91
N PHE A 241 13.03 -5.60 0.19
CA PHE A 241 13.55 -6.76 0.92
C PHE A 241 13.51 -8.03 0.06
N SER A 242 12.46 -8.23 -0.72
CA SER A 242 12.35 -9.40 -1.61
C SER A 242 13.36 -9.32 -2.78
N PHE A 243 13.71 -8.12 -3.23
CA PHE A 243 14.70 -7.91 -4.30
C PHE A 243 16.15 -8.00 -3.82
N TYR A 244 16.48 -7.43 -2.67
CA TYR A 244 17.87 -7.19 -2.23
C TYR A 244 18.21 -7.80 -0.87
N GLY A 245 17.25 -8.41 -0.16
CA GLY A 245 17.48 -8.96 1.19
C GLY A 245 17.92 -7.86 2.17
N TRP A 246 19.06 -8.04 2.80
CA TRP A 246 19.60 -7.12 3.81
C TRP A 246 20.53 -6.03 3.26
N ALA A 247 20.93 -6.11 2.01
CA ALA A 247 21.95 -5.25 1.42
C ALA A 247 21.40 -4.50 0.17
N PRO A 248 20.54 -3.49 0.35
CA PRO A 248 20.05 -2.69 -0.76
C PRO A 248 21.14 -1.76 -1.28
N PRO A 249 21.08 -1.39 -2.57
CA PRO A 249 21.79 -0.24 -3.06
C PRO A 249 21.35 1.04 -2.32
N ALA A 250 22.31 1.87 -1.91
CA ALA A 250 22.03 3.07 -1.09
C ALA A 250 21.10 4.10 -1.75
N ASP A 251 21.03 4.10 -3.09
CA ASP A 251 20.19 4.99 -3.88
C ASP A 251 18.72 4.54 -3.97
N LEU A 252 18.40 3.30 -3.59
CA LEU A 252 17.04 2.73 -3.65
C LEU A 252 16.36 2.62 -2.29
N ASP A 253 17.04 2.98 -1.21
CA ASP A 253 16.49 2.81 0.14
C ASP A 253 15.23 3.68 0.32
N THR A 254 14.20 3.11 0.96
CA THR A 254 12.98 3.82 1.35
C THR A 254 12.88 3.87 2.86
N PHE A 255 12.08 4.79 3.41
CA PHE A 255 11.83 4.82 4.84
C PHE A 255 11.26 3.48 5.35
N GLY A 256 10.25 2.92 4.68
CA GLY A 256 9.64 1.65 5.09
C GLY A 256 10.64 0.50 5.11
N TYR A 257 11.54 0.44 4.12
CA TYR A 257 12.56 -0.60 4.08
C TYR A 257 13.68 -0.36 5.12
N TYR A 258 14.10 0.88 5.32
CA TYR A 258 15.04 1.27 6.37
C TYR A 258 14.50 0.89 7.76
N PHE A 259 13.26 1.24 8.08
CA PHE A 259 12.62 0.88 9.34
C PHE A 259 12.53 -0.64 9.53
N PHE A 260 12.12 -1.36 8.50
CA PHE A 260 12.04 -2.81 8.54
C PHE A 260 13.40 -3.45 8.89
N ARG A 261 14.48 -3.03 8.22
CA ARG A 261 15.83 -3.53 8.51
C ARG A 261 16.25 -3.18 9.92
N LYS A 262 16.12 -1.93 10.30
CA LYS A 262 16.50 -1.46 11.64
C LYS A 262 15.73 -2.16 12.75
N THR A 263 14.43 -2.35 12.58
CA THR A 263 13.62 -3.08 13.57
C THR A 263 14.03 -4.54 13.67
N SER A 264 14.42 -5.17 12.58
CA SER A 264 14.86 -6.56 12.57
C SER A 264 16.29 -6.73 13.09
N GLU A 265 17.15 -5.73 12.90
CA GLU A 265 18.53 -5.69 13.43
C GLU A 265 18.59 -5.27 14.90
N ALA A 266 17.56 -4.58 15.40
CA ALA A 266 17.55 -4.02 16.75
C ALA A 266 17.57 -5.13 17.82
N THR A 267 18.72 -5.34 18.42
CA THR A 267 18.93 -6.33 19.50
C THR A 267 18.91 -5.69 20.88
N THR A 268 19.30 -4.43 20.97
CA THR A 268 19.41 -3.68 22.22
C THR A 268 18.15 -2.83 22.47
N TYR A 269 17.85 -2.56 23.74
CA TYR A 269 16.74 -1.71 24.14
C TYR A 269 16.87 -0.27 23.58
N ASN A 270 18.09 0.27 23.59
CA ASN A 270 18.38 1.61 23.06
C ASN A 270 18.14 1.73 21.55
N ASP A 271 18.45 0.68 20.77
CA ASP A 271 18.14 0.64 19.33
C ASP A 271 16.63 0.72 19.09
N LYS A 272 15.85 0.01 19.94
CA LYS A 272 14.38 0.04 19.86
C LYS A 272 13.81 1.40 20.22
N GLN A 273 14.39 2.10 21.21
CA GLN A 273 13.99 3.45 21.59
C GLN A 273 14.22 4.45 20.47
N ALA A 274 15.39 4.40 19.83
CA ALA A 274 15.70 5.26 18.69
C ALA A 274 14.71 5.03 17.54
N LEU A 275 14.30 3.79 17.29
CA LEU A 275 13.28 3.47 16.28
C LEU A 275 11.88 3.98 16.64
N CYS A 276 11.51 3.87 17.93
CA CYS A 276 10.22 4.38 18.40
C CYS A 276 10.12 5.90 18.24
N SER A 277 11.21 6.64 18.43
CA SER A 277 11.24 8.09 18.23
C SER A 277 11.10 8.52 16.75
N LEU A 278 11.41 7.62 15.80
CA LEU A 278 11.19 7.85 14.37
C LEU A 278 9.74 7.58 13.94
N SER A 279 9.03 6.72 14.67
CA SER A 279 7.66 6.31 14.34
C SER A 279 6.59 7.12 15.08
N ALA A 280 6.97 7.87 16.10
CA ALA A 280 6.10 8.72 16.90
C ALA A 280 5.90 10.11 16.27
#